data_c3bd4174d0ede131658fdcf61a0febc7
#
_entry.id   c3bd4174d0ede131658fdcf61a0febc7
#
_cell.length_a   1.000
_cell.length_b   1.000
_cell.length_c   1.000
_cell.angle_alpha   90.00
_cell.angle_beta   90.00
_cell.angle_gamma   90.00
#
_symmetry.space_group_name_H-M   'P 1'
#
loop_
_entity.id
_entity.type
_entity.pdbx_description
1 polymer ?
#
loop_
_entity_poly.entity_id
_entity_poly.type
_entity_poly.pdbx_seq_one_letter_code
_entity_poly.pdbx_strand_id
1 'polypeptide(L)'
;MRKTLLFAAALCLASTTAMAQTYADPLKIQTGDNTCQASEPGSYYWKFVADDDYIATIGQYGESEVPSVSVEKNGNPSNIYGVTASDWVTKMYALEKGKTYYFVIDAEAKGEIGFSLKLDKTENLGAGLTAADPVEIKLGTTQVLGNPCKSDEKDVNVYTTYKAEKDGQLQIKTEQSVSSAKVNGVSVSADYVKGKRIFKINTEAGKTYAINFTMSVPFFIATSELVEVKEGSIDMPYTLKEDGDNTIPAAAGKYFFTYKPTKKGFLNITSDAQNTDGQISIYRNKFNATDGINAVGQSADGSYSVRAEIASNYYTYYIVVDKKTATANAETFKCQMEDYQPGETADTAIPIEVTDVATKKELLKAKGTFYYSIKIPANTDKLLVVESATDLS
;
A
#
# COMPACT_ATOMS: atom_id res chain seq x y z
N MET A 1 -34.75 41.92 5.88
CA MET A 1 -34.65 42.10 4.42
C MET A 1 -33.80 40.97 3.86
N ARG A 2 -34.44 39.97 3.28
CA ARG A 2 -33.78 38.82 2.63
C ARG A 2 -33.45 39.22 1.20
N LYS A 3 -32.17 39.24 0.83
CA LYS A 3 -31.75 39.40 -0.57
C LYS A 3 -31.71 38.02 -1.22
N THR A 4 -32.71 37.80 -2.07
CA THR A 4 -32.79 36.66 -2.97
C THR A 4 -31.83 36.92 -4.14
N LEU A 5 -30.73 36.14 -4.26
CA LEU A 5 -29.94 36.14 -5.49
C LEU A 5 -30.63 35.27 -6.50
N LEU A 6 -31.15 35.90 -7.56
CA LEU A 6 -31.59 35.23 -8.78
C LEU A 6 -30.34 34.83 -9.57
N PHE A 7 -30.06 33.54 -9.71
CA PHE A 7 -29.17 33.01 -10.75
C PHE A 7 -29.98 32.97 -12.06
N ALA A 8 -29.67 33.87 -12.97
CA ALA A 8 -30.13 33.77 -14.33
C ALA A 8 -29.30 32.71 -15.06
N ALA A 9 -29.88 31.54 -15.26
CA ALA A 9 -29.37 30.56 -16.20
C ALA A 9 -29.62 31.08 -17.60
N ALA A 10 -28.59 31.58 -18.27
CA ALA A 10 -28.66 31.89 -19.69
C ALA A 10 -28.67 30.58 -20.48
N LEU A 11 -29.83 30.10 -20.83
CA LEU A 11 -30.03 29.00 -21.75
C LEU A 11 -29.75 29.53 -23.18
N CYS A 12 -28.49 29.44 -23.63
CA CYS A 12 -28.15 29.62 -25.03
C CYS A 12 -28.49 28.34 -25.81
N LEU A 13 -29.73 28.20 -26.25
CA LEU A 13 -30.08 27.27 -27.30
C LEU A 13 -29.53 27.80 -28.64
N ALA A 14 -28.27 27.45 -28.95
CA ALA A 14 -27.78 27.54 -30.31
C ALA A 14 -28.09 26.21 -31.00
N SER A 15 -29.25 26.14 -31.67
CA SER A 15 -29.54 25.07 -32.62
C SER A 15 -28.67 25.27 -33.87
N THR A 16 -27.43 24.79 -33.82
CA THR A 16 -26.63 24.62 -35.03
C THR A 16 -26.98 23.28 -35.63
N THR A 17 -27.49 23.27 -36.86
CA THR A 17 -27.60 22.09 -37.69
C THR A 17 -26.18 21.51 -37.88
N ALA A 18 -25.87 20.45 -37.13
CA ALA A 18 -24.54 19.87 -37.13
C ALA A 18 -24.32 19.10 -38.43
N MET A 19 -23.39 19.57 -39.25
CA MET A 19 -22.64 18.71 -40.15
C MET A 19 -21.73 17.84 -39.30
N ALA A 20 -21.40 16.64 -39.76
CA ALA A 20 -20.44 15.77 -39.07
C ALA A 20 -19.19 16.58 -38.74
N GLN A 21 -18.89 16.72 -37.46
CA GLN A 21 -17.77 17.53 -36.96
C GLN A 21 -16.49 16.76 -37.24
N THR A 22 -15.76 17.19 -38.25
CA THR A 22 -14.51 16.56 -38.64
C THR A 22 -13.33 17.10 -37.86
N TYR A 23 -12.22 16.44 -37.92
CA TYR A 23 -10.94 16.92 -37.39
C TYR A 23 -10.56 18.31 -37.94
N ALA A 24 -10.96 18.64 -39.19
CA ALA A 24 -10.70 19.92 -39.82
C ALA A 24 -11.64 21.05 -39.32
N ASP A 25 -12.84 20.71 -38.83
CA ASP A 25 -13.82 21.66 -38.31
C ASP A 25 -14.39 21.17 -36.96
N PRO A 26 -13.56 21.18 -35.90
CA PRO A 26 -13.92 20.68 -34.59
C PRO A 26 -14.77 21.68 -33.81
N LEU A 27 -15.64 21.18 -32.92
CA LEU A 27 -16.35 21.99 -31.94
C LEU A 27 -15.34 22.63 -30.94
N LYS A 28 -15.73 23.78 -30.42
CA LYS A 28 -15.01 24.39 -29.30
C LYS A 28 -15.38 23.72 -28.00
N ILE A 29 -14.42 23.48 -27.16
CA ILE A 29 -14.61 22.89 -25.83
C ILE A 29 -14.72 23.99 -24.77
N GLN A 30 -15.50 23.70 -23.72
CA GLN A 30 -15.64 24.55 -22.55
C GLN A 30 -15.64 23.68 -21.27
N THR A 31 -15.37 24.31 -20.13
CA THR A 31 -15.58 23.63 -18.84
C THR A 31 -17.07 23.41 -18.61
N GLY A 32 -17.44 22.26 -18.08
CA GLY A 32 -18.83 21.81 -17.92
C GLY A 32 -19.24 20.85 -19.04
N ASP A 33 -20.50 20.83 -19.36
CA ASP A 33 -21.04 19.91 -20.35
C ASP A 33 -20.77 20.40 -21.79
N ASN A 34 -20.23 19.47 -22.58
CA ASN A 34 -19.94 19.66 -24.01
C ASN A 34 -20.81 18.69 -24.80
N THR A 35 -21.83 19.18 -25.48
CA THR A 35 -22.78 18.33 -26.21
C THR A 35 -22.94 18.76 -27.65
N CYS A 36 -23.36 17.83 -28.51
CA CYS A 36 -23.81 18.10 -29.85
C CYS A 36 -24.85 17.07 -30.30
N GLN A 37 -25.52 17.37 -31.42
CA GLN A 37 -26.45 16.43 -32.08
C GLN A 37 -25.67 15.66 -33.15
N ALA A 38 -25.47 14.35 -32.93
CA ALA A 38 -24.97 13.48 -33.98
C ALA A 38 -26.03 13.27 -35.05
N SER A 39 -25.75 13.77 -36.26
CA SER A 39 -26.64 13.62 -37.41
C SER A 39 -26.58 12.24 -38.07
N GLU A 40 -25.46 11.55 -37.89
CA GLU A 40 -25.18 10.22 -38.40
C GLU A 40 -24.15 9.51 -37.52
N PRO A 41 -24.00 8.18 -37.61
CA PRO A 41 -22.90 7.49 -36.98
C PRO A 41 -21.53 7.99 -37.46
N GLY A 42 -20.56 8.16 -36.55
CA GLY A 42 -19.24 8.66 -36.90
C GLY A 42 -18.52 9.34 -35.75
N SER A 43 -17.31 9.82 -36.01
CA SER A 43 -16.46 10.47 -35.01
C SER A 43 -16.77 11.97 -34.96
N TYR A 44 -16.96 12.48 -33.76
CA TYR A 44 -17.22 13.89 -33.45
C TYR A 44 -16.07 14.43 -32.62
N TYR A 45 -15.56 15.62 -33.02
CA TYR A 45 -14.33 16.20 -32.48
C TYR A 45 -14.57 17.50 -31.76
N TRP A 46 -13.99 17.64 -30.56
CA TRP A 46 -13.90 18.90 -29.83
C TRP A 46 -12.43 19.30 -29.69
N LYS A 47 -12.11 20.56 -29.96
CA LYS A 47 -10.74 21.09 -29.91
C LYS A 47 -10.52 21.92 -28.66
N PHE A 48 -9.43 21.67 -27.98
CA PHE A 48 -8.95 22.43 -26.83
C PHE A 48 -7.48 22.81 -27.02
N VAL A 49 -7.17 24.08 -26.82
CA VAL A 49 -5.78 24.58 -26.75
C VAL A 49 -5.50 24.90 -25.31
N ALA A 50 -4.59 24.18 -24.69
CA ALA A 50 -4.27 24.35 -23.28
C ALA A 50 -3.46 25.64 -23.09
N ASP A 51 -4.02 26.60 -22.37
CA ASP A 51 -3.37 27.87 -22.00
C ASP A 51 -2.55 27.79 -20.72
N ASP A 52 -2.70 26.66 -19.99
CA ASP A 52 -1.92 26.29 -18.81
C ASP A 52 -1.77 24.76 -18.74
N ASP A 53 -1.04 24.25 -17.76
CA ASP A 53 -0.99 22.84 -17.47
C ASP A 53 -2.23 22.41 -16.66
N TYR A 54 -2.93 21.37 -17.13
CA TYR A 54 -4.18 20.92 -16.54
C TYR A 54 -4.23 19.43 -16.27
N ILE A 55 -4.98 19.07 -15.22
CA ILE A 55 -5.65 17.77 -15.12
C ILE A 55 -7.06 17.95 -15.67
N ALA A 56 -7.34 17.32 -16.79
CA ALA A 56 -8.68 17.27 -17.37
C ALA A 56 -9.40 16.04 -16.83
N THR A 57 -10.43 16.25 -16.02
CA THR A 57 -11.32 15.19 -15.55
C THR A 57 -12.55 15.16 -16.47
N ILE A 58 -12.77 14.01 -17.12
CA ILE A 58 -13.82 13.81 -18.10
C ILE A 58 -14.80 12.79 -17.55
N GLY A 59 -16.04 13.23 -17.40
CA GLY A 59 -17.17 12.39 -17.00
C GLY A 59 -18.08 12.05 -18.17
N GLN A 60 -18.82 10.97 -18.01
CA GLN A 60 -19.85 10.55 -18.94
C GLN A 60 -21.01 11.57 -18.96
N TYR A 61 -21.59 11.83 -20.13
CA TYR A 61 -22.81 12.59 -20.31
C TYR A 61 -23.91 11.71 -20.93
N GLY A 62 -25.02 11.54 -20.21
CA GLY A 62 -26.09 10.64 -20.66
C GLY A 62 -25.60 9.21 -20.85
N GLU A 63 -25.89 8.64 -22.00
CA GLU A 63 -25.45 7.31 -22.44
C GLU A 63 -24.17 7.34 -23.31
N SER A 64 -23.60 8.54 -23.55
CA SER A 64 -22.41 8.69 -24.39
C SER A 64 -21.19 8.04 -23.75
N GLU A 65 -20.33 7.46 -24.55
CA GLU A 65 -19.01 7.02 -24.07
C GLU A 65 -18.13 8.21 -23.67
N VAL A 66 -17.23 7.97 -22.70
CA VAL A 66 -16.21 8.97 -22.35
C VAL A 66 -15.26 9.14 -23.52
N PRO A 67 -15.03 10.37 -24.02
CA PRO A 67 -14.21 10.61 -25.19
C PRO A 67 -12.78 10.07 -25.03
N SER A 68 -12.23 9.61 -26.14
CA SER A 68 -10.78 9.46 -26.27
C SER A 68 -10.14 10.84 -26.43
N VAL A 69 -8.91 11.01 -25.93
CA VAL A 69 -8.18 12.28 -26.05
C VAL A 69 -6.91 12.06 -26.84
N SER A 70 -6.70 12.94 -27.83
CA SER A 70 -5.51 12.97 -28.67
C SER A 70 -4.82 14.31 -28.57
N VAL A 71 -3.49 14.32 -28.68
CA VAL A 71 -2.69 15.54 -28.83
C VAL A 71 -2.26 15.70 -30.29
N GLU A 72 -2.25 16.93 -30.77
CA GLU A 72 -1.75 17.21 -32.12
C GLU A 72 -0.22 17.06 -32.19
N LYS A 73 0.24 16.15 -33.04
CA LYS A 73 1.66 15.94 -33.35
C LYS A 73 1.85 16.03 -34.86
N ASN A 74 2.63 17.02 -35.31
CA ASN A 74 2.92 17.23 -36.74
C ASN A 74 1.64 17.29 -37.62
N GLY A 75 0.59 17.96 -37.15
CA GLY A 75 -0.66 18.13 -37.87
C GLY A 75 -1.61 16.94 -37.82
N ASN A 76 -1.28 15.89 -37.06
CA ASN A 76 -2.12 14.70 -36.91
C ASN A 76 -2.46 14.44 -35.42
N PRO A 77 -3.66 13.93 -35.11
CA PRO A 77 -4.00 13.53 -33.75
C PRO A 77 -3.25 12.25 -33.35
N SER A 78 -2.69 12.25 -32.17
CA SER A 78 -2.03 11.09 -31.55
C SER A 78 -2.68 10.83 -30.20
N ASN A 79 -3.26 9.67 -29.99
CA ASN A 79 -3.91 9.33 -28.72
C ASN A 79 -2.94 9.49 -27.55
N ILE A 80 -3.45 10.03 -26.45
CA ILE A 80 -2.70 10.13 -25.19
C ILE A 80 -3.29 9.19 -24.15
N TYR A 81 -2.46 8.81 -23.19
CA TYR A 81 -2.88 7.97 -22.08
C TYR A 81 -3.79 8.74 -21.12
N GLY A 82 -4.90 8.11 -20.70
CA GLY A 82 -5.80 8.60 -19.66
C GLY A 82 -5.87 7.64 -18.49
N VAL A 83 -5.86 8.18 -17.28
CA VAL A 83 -6.05 7.42 -16.05
C VAL A 83 -7.54 7.24 -15.83
N THR A 84 -8.01 5.99 -15.76
CA THR A 84 -9.40 5.70 -15.39
C THR A 84 -9.54 5.79 -13.87
N ALA A 85 -10.49 6.58 -13.41
CA ALA A 85 -10.79 6.71 -11.98
C ALA A 85 -11.44 5.44 -11.42
N SER A 86 -11.55 5.37 -10.10
CA SER A 86 -12.08 4.19 -9.40
C SER A 86 -13.56 3.90 -9.66
N ASP A 87 -14.31 4.84 -10.22
CA ASP A 87 -15.69 4.67 -10.67
C ASP A 87 -15.82 3.98 -12.04
N TRP A 88 -14.69 3.77 -12.75
CA TRP A 88 -14.55 3.14 -14.07
C TRP A 88 -15.20 3.92 -15.24
N VAL A 89 -15.87 5.04 -14.97
CA VAL A 89 -16.53 5.88 -15.98
C VAL A 89 -15.91 7.27 -16.13
N THR A 90 -15.12 7.70 -15.15
CA THR A 90 -14.37 8.96 -15.22
C THR A 90 -12.95 8.71 -15.69
N LYS A 91 -12.49 9.51 -16.65
CA LYS A 91 -11.10 9.50 -17.11
C LYS A 91 -10.40 10.81 -16.81
N MET A 92 -9.15 10.74 -16.43
CA MET A 92 -8.31 11.90 -16.17
C MET A 92 -7.13 11.91 -17.14
N TYR A 93 -6.89 13.07 -17.73
CA TYR A 93 -5.79 13.30 -18.67
C TYR A 93 -4.96 14.47 -18.19
N ALA A 94 -3.65 14.39 -18.37
CA ALA A 94 -2.77 15.50 -18.15
C ALA A 94 -2.57 16.26 -19.47
N LEU A 95 -2.89 17.54 -19.46
CA LEU A 95 -2.82 18.42 -20.63
C LEU A 95 -1.71 19.46 -20.41
N GLU A 96 -0.70 19.47 -21.29
CA GLU A 96 0.46 20.35 -21.22
C GLU A 96 0.16 21.69 -21.90
N LYS A 97 0.57 22.77 -21.28
CA LYS A 97 0.46 24.15 -21.80
C LYS A 97 0.98 24.29 -23.22
N GLY A 98 0.26 25.00 -24.04
CA GLY A 98 0.61 25.31 -25.44
C GLY A 98 0.33 24.16 -26.41
N LYS A 99 -0.15 23.00 -25.94
CA LYS A 99 -0.54 21.88 -26.81
C LYS A 99 -2.00 21.97 -27.22
N THR A 100 -2.30 21.43 -28.41
CA THR A 100 -3.65 21.29 -28.93
C THR A 100 -4.14 19.86 -28.72
N TYR A 101 -5.31 19.73 -28.14
CA TYR A 101 -5.94 18.44 -27.83
C TYR A 101 -7.26 18.32 -28.56
N TYR A 102 -7.61 17.09 -28.93
CA TYR A 102 -8.90 16.71 -29.50
C TYR A 102 -9.54 15.66 -28.62
N PHE A 103 -10.79 15.92 -28.28
CA PHE A 103 -11.65 14.97 -27.54
C PHE A 103 -12.59 14.36 -28.58
N VAL A 104 -12.64 13.05 -28.66
CA VAL A 104 -13.32 12.33 -29.74
C VAL A 104 -14.32 11.36 -29.15
N ILE A 105 -15.59 11.49 -29.59
CA ILE A 105 -16.64 10.51 -29.33
C ILE A 105 -17.06 9.89 -30.66
N ASP A 106 -17.08 8.56 -30.69
CA ASP A 106 -17.60 7.79 -31.80
C ASP A 106 -19.09 7.51 -31.56
N ALA A 107 -19.96 8.22 -32.28
CA ALA A 107 -21.41 8.03 -32.20
C ALA A 107 -21.80 6.78 -33.00
N GLU A 108 -22.47 5.84 -32.36
CA GLU A 108 -23.03 4.65 -33.02
C GLU A 108 -24.36 4.91 -33.74
N ALA A 109 -25.10 5.93 -33.30
CA ALA A 109 -26.41 6.30 -33.80
C ALA A 109 -26.61 7.81 -33.78
N LYS A 110 -27.66 8.28 -34.44
CA LYS A 110 -28.16 9.67 -34.39
C LYS A 110 -28.66 9.96 -32.97
N GLY A 111 -28.34 11.12 -32.45
CA GLY A 111 -28.79 11.53 -31.12
C GLY A 111 -27.92 12.58 -30.48
N GLU A 112 -28.26 12.99 -29.27
CA GLU A 112 -27.41 13.87 -28.47
C GLU A 112 -26.24 13.05 -27.89
N ILE A 113 -25.01 13.54 -28.11
CA ILE A 113 -23.81 12.98 -27.56
C ILE A 113 -23.01 14.05 -26.81
N GLY A 114 -22.20 13.67 -25.83
CA GLY A 114 -21.39 14.63 -25.09
C GLY A 114 -20.60 14.03 -23.94
N PHE A 115 -19.95 14.94 -23.22
CA PHE A 115 -19.17 14.64 -22.01
C PHE A 115 -19.14 15.86 -21.09
N SER A 116 -18.91 15.64 -19.81
CA SER A 116 -18.60 16.70 -18.87
C SER A 116 -17.09 16.87 -18.74
N LEU A 117 -16.61 18.11 -18.65
CA LEU A 117 -15.20 18.45 -18.53
C LEU A 117 -14.94 19.36 -17.34
N LYS A 118 -14.04 18.95 -16.45
CA LYS A 118 -13.45 19.77 -15.41
C LYS A 118 -11.97 19.94 -15.68
N LEU A 119 -11.46 21.17 -15.57
CA LEU A 119 -10.05 21.52 -15.73
C LEU A 119 -9.50 22.02 -14.39
N ASP A 120 -8.60 21.28 -13.81
CA ASP A 120 -7.84 21.69 -12.60
C ASP A 120 -6.42 22.02 -13.01
N LYS A 121 -5.95 23.24 -12.69
CA LYS A 121 -4.56 23.61 -12.95
C LYS A 121 -3.61 22.72 -12.15
N THR A 122 -2.51 22.36 -12.79
CA THR A 122 -1.45 21.57 -12.17
C THR A 122 -0.09 22.18 -12.48
N GLU A 123 0.95 21.67 -11.82
CA GLU A 123 2.32 22.13 -12.03
C GLU A 123 3.23 20.92 -12.31
N ASN A 124 4.38 21.19 -12.89
CA ASN A 124 5.48 20.23 -13.04
C ASN A 124 5.16 19.00 -13.93
N LEU A 125 4.34 19.19 -14.98
CA LEU A 125 4.17 18.14 -15.99
C LEU A 125 5.49 17.73 -16.62
N GLY A 126 5.79 16.42 -16.61
CA GLY A 126 7.02 15.88 -17.17
C GLY A 126 8.28 16.03 -16.30
N ALA A 127 8.17 16.57 -15.09
CA ALA A 127 9.26 16.58 -14.12
C ALA A 127 9.41 15.22 -13.40
N GLY A 128 10.54 15.03 -12.72
CA GLY A 128 10.81 13.81 -11.94
C GLY A 128 11.20 12.59 -12.78
N LEU A 129 11.58 12.77 -14.03
CA LEU A 129 12.00 11.65 -14.90
C LEU A 129 13.44 11.20 -14.64
N THR A 130 14.20 11.94 -13.88
CA THR A 130 15.57 11.60 -13.48
C THR A 130 15.77 11.79 -11.98
N ALA A 131 16.68 11.02 -11.39
CA ALA A 131 17.04 11.18 -9.98
C ALA A 131 17.76 12.51 -9.67
N ALA A 132 18.31 13.17 -10.69
CA ALA A 132 18.97 14.47 -10.55
C ALA A 132 17.98 15.64 -10.49
N ASP A 133 16.74 15.43 -10.96
CA ASP A 133 15.69 16.45 -10.99
C ASP A 133 14.38 15.85 -10.46
N PRO A 134 14.30 15.51 -9.15
CA PRO A 134 13.12 14.93 -8.55
C PRO A 134 12.04 15.99 -8.33
N VAL A 135 10.78 15.58 -8.45
CA VAL A 135 9.63 16.43 -8.11
C VAL A 135 9.41 16.45 -6.60
N GLU A 136 9.19 17.61 -6.03
CA GLU A 136 8.79 17.73 -4.63
C GLU A 136 7.31 17.33 -4.45
N ILE A 137 7.04 16.44 -3.49
CA ILE A 137 5.68 16.10 -3.09
C ILE A 137 5.09 17.23 -2.26
N LYS A 138 3.99 17.79 -2.76
CA LYS A 138 3.23 18.86 -2.10
C LYS A 138 1.99 18.29 -1.41
N LEU A 139 1.84 18.56 -0.11
CA LEU A 139 0.69 18.12 0.66
C LEU A 139 -0.58 18.88 0.28
N GLY A 140 -1.72 18.20 0.31
CA GLY A 140 -3.03 18.78 0.08
C GLY A 140 -3.32 19.17 -1.39
N THR A 141 -2.42 18.83 -2.31
CA THR A 141 -2.58 19.14 -3.74
C THR A 141 -2.64 17.85 -4.55
N THR A 142 -3.28 17.94 -5.71
CA THR A 142 -3.24 16.86 -6.71
C THR A 142 -2.09 17.14 -7.67
N GLN A 143 -1.18 16.17 -7.81
CA GLN A 143 -0.01 16.29 -8.68
C GLN A 143 -0.07 15.23 -9.79
N VAL A 144 0.40 15.62 -10.97
CA VAL A 144 0.69 14.68 -12.06
C VAL A 144 2.17 14.33 -12.00
N LEU A 145 2.47 13.06 -11.92
CA LEU A 145 3.82 12.53 -11.76
C LEU A 145 4.15 11.62 -12.95
N GLY A 146 5.19 11.96 -13.71
CA GLY A 146 5.59 11.30 -14.95
C GLY A 146 5.45 12.20 -16.17
N ASN A 147 5.48 11.59 -17.37
CA ASN A 147 5.38 12.33 -18.63
C ASN A 147 4.10 12.00 -19.39
N PRO A 148 3.06 12.86 -19.32
CA PRO A 148 1.78 12.59 -19.97
C PRO A 148 1.84 12.53 -21.50
N CYS A 149 2.86 13.16 -22.13
CA CYS A 149 3.00 13.22 -23.57
C CYS A 149 3.76 12.04 -24.20
N LYS A 150 4.22 11.09 -23.38
CA LYS A 150 4.94 9.89 -23.82
C LYS A 150 4.05 8.64 -23.63
N SER A 151 3.03 8.50 -24.45
CA SER A 151 2.07 7.39 -24.39
C SER A 151 2.68 6.00 -24.65
N ASP A 152 3.89 5.95 -25.22
CA ASP A 152 4.52 4.70 -25.70
C ASP A 152 5.58 4.14 -24.73
N GLU A 153 5.93 4.87 -23.66
CA GLU A 153 6.91 4.40 -22.68
C GLU A 153 6.26 3.48 -21.65
N LYS A 154 6.80 2.27 -21.54
CA LYS A 154 6.48 1.31 -20.48
C LYS A 154 7.60 1.35 -19.42
N ASP A 155 7.26 1.00 -18.19
CA ASP A 155 8.21 0.93 -17.07
C ASP A 155 8.93 2.26 -16.77
N VAL A 156 8.15 3.33 -16.71
CA VAL A 156 8.64 4.66 -16.37
C VAL A 156 8.95 4.73 -14.88
N ASN A 157 10.14 5.25 -14.55
CA ASN A 157 10.50 5.62 -13.18
C ASN A 157 10.22 7.10 -12.94
N VAL A 158 9.57 7.42 -11.83
CA VAL A 158 9.33 8.78 -11.38
C VAL A 158 10.01 9.00 -10.04
N TYR A 159 10.87 9.99 -10.00
CA TYR A 159 11.65 10.36 -8.82
C TYR A 159 11.01 11.55 -8.14
N THR A 160 10.73 11.42 -6.86
CA THR A 160 10.14 12.47 -6.05
C THR A 160 10.92 12.62 -4.74
N THR A 161 10.77 13.79 -4.12
CA THR A 161 11.31 14.06 -2.79
C THR A 161 10.20 14.60 -1.89
N TYR A 162 10.34 14.30 -0.60
CA TYR A 162 9.51 14.90 0.43
C TYR A 162 10.38 15.30 1.62
N LYS A 163 10.33 16.58 2.02
CA LYS A 163 10.97 17.06 3.24
C LYS A 163 9.93 17.15 4.35
N ALA A 164 10.10 16.32 5.37
CA ALA A 164 9.18 16.30 6.50
C ALA A 164 9.39 17.50 7.42
N GLU A 165 8.35 18.29 7.63
CA GLU A 165 8.36 19.41 8.58
C GLU A 165 8.07 18.95 10.01
N LYS A 166 7.36 17.83 10.17
CA LYS A 166 7.01 17.21 11.46
C LYS A 166 6.97 15.70 11.34
N ASP A 167 6.99 15.03 12.49
CA ASP A 167 6.76 13.59 12.56
C ASP A 167 5.35 13.24 12.10
N GLY A 168 5.19 12.08 11.48
CA GLY A 168 3.90 11.60 11.02
C GLY A 168 4.00 10.49 9.99
N GLN A 169 2.91 10.24 9.29
CA GLN A 169 2.86 9.31 8.18
C GLN A 169 2.44 10.03 6.90
N LEU A 170 3.36 10.16 5.97
CA LEU A 170 3.05 10.62 4.61
C LEU A 170 2.24 9.52 3.91
N GLN A 171 1.03 9.85 3.52
CA GLN A 171 0.17 8.99 2.72
C GLN A 171 0.08 9.54 1.29
N ILE A 172 0.54 8.75 0.32
CA ILE A 172 0.47 9.08 -1.10
C ILE A 172 -0.59 8.19 -1.73
N LYS A 173 -1.71 8.79 -2.09
CA LYS A 173 -2.86 8.14 -2.72
C LYS A 173 -2.72 8.26 -4.23
N THR A 174 -2.66 7.13 -4.92
CA THR A 174 -2.53 7.10 -6.38
C THR A 174 -3.68 6.33 -7.00
N GLU A 175 -4.03 6.66 -8.22
CA GLU A 175 -4.88 5.80 -9.04
C GLU A 175 -4.10 4.51 -9.42
N GLN A 176 -4.75 3.54 -9.99
CA GLN A 176 -4.28 2.13 -10.09
C GLN A 176 -2.94 1.87 -10.81
N SER A 177 -2.38 2.84 -11.48
CA SER A 177 -1.30 2.65 -12.45
C SER A 177 0.12 2.50 -11.89
N VAL A 178 0.33 2.69 -10.57
CA VAL A 178 1.66 2.59 -9.95
C VAL A 178 1.96 1.14 -9.56
N SER A 179 3.03 0.56 -10.10
CA SER A 179 3.38 -0.84 -9.86
C SER A 179 4.09 -1.04 -8.51
N SER A 180 5.03 -0.15 -8.18
CA SER A 180 5.81 -0.23 -6.94
C SER A 180 6.35 1.14 -6.54
N ALA A 181 6.73 1.27 -5.27
CA ALA A 181 7.47 2.42 -4.77
C ALA A 181 8.68 1.97 -3.92
N LYS A 182 9.73 2.79 -3.94
CA LYS A 182 10.89 2.65 -3.05
C LYS A 182 11.09 3.96 -2.32
N VAL A 183 11.35 3.89 -1.02
CA VAL A 183 11.70 5.04 -0.18
C VAL A 183 13.15 4.87 0.27
N ASN A 184 14.00 5.79 -0.07
CA ASN A 184 15.46 5.71 0.19
C ASN A 184 16.05 4.35 -0.25
N GLY A 185 15.57 3.82 -1.40
CA GLY A 185 16.00 2.54 -1.97
C GLY A 185 15.29 1.29 -1.41
N VAL A 186 14.52 1.41 -0.34
CA VAL A 186 13.78 0.30 0.28
C VAL A 186 12.37 0.22 -0.28
N SER A 187 11.95 -0.98 -0.71
CA SER A 187 10.60 -1.19 -1.26
C SER A 187 9.51 -0.98 -0.21
N VAL A 188 8.46 -0.28 -0.61
CA VAL A 188 7.26 -0.02 0.20
C VAL A 188 6.05 -0.62 -0.49
N SER A 189 5.27 -1.39 0.26
CA SER A 189 4.00 -1.94 -0.22
C SER A 189 2.89 -0.91 -0.13
N ALA A 190 1.99 -0.92 -1.10
CA ALA A 190 0.79 -0.10 -1.06
C ALA A 190 -0.39 -0.87 -0.46
N ASP A 191 -1.21 -0.18 0.32
CA ASP A 191 -2.56 -0.63 0.63
C ASP A 191 -3.46 -0.38 -0.58
N TYR A 192 -4.46 -1.25 -0.77
CA TYR A 192 -5.45 -1.07 -1.82
C TYR A 192 -6.81 -0.80 -1.20
N VAL A 193 -7.29 0.44 -1.34
CA VAL A 193 -8.53 0.90 -0.72
C VAL A 193 -9.41 1.60 -1.75
N LYS A 194 -10.61 1.08 -1.99
CA LYS A 194 -11.60 1.67 -2.91
C LYS A 194 -11.02 2.05 -4.27
N GLY A 195 -10.26 1.12 -4.89
CA GLY A 195 -9.68 1.33 -6.21
C GLY A 195 -8.41 2.18 -6.24
N LYS A 196 -7.93 2.70 -5.11
CA LYS A 196 -6.70 3.51 -5.00
C LYS A 196 -5.59 2.74 -4.31
N ARG A 197 -4.36 2.99 -4.72
CA ARG A 197 -3.17 2.55 -3.98
C ARG A 197 -2.75 3.64 -3.02
N ILE A 198 -2.46 3.28 -1.78
CA ILE A 198 -2.02 4.19 -0.73
C ILE A 198 -0.66 3.72 -0.24
N PHE A 199 0.38 4.50 -0.54
CA PHE A 199 1.72 4.28 0.00
C PHE A 199 1.83 5.03 1.33
N LYS A 200 2.17 4.33 2.39
CA LYS A 200 2.32 4.86 3.74
C LYS A 200 3.80 4.90 4.11
N ILE A 201 4.31 6.07 4.43
CA ILE A 201 5.72 6.32 4.72
C ILE A 201 5.82 7.04 6.05
N ASN A 202 6.38 6.39 7.07
CA ASN A 202 6.62 7.04 8.35
C ASN A 202 7.74 8.07 8.20
N THR A 203 7.49 9.28 8.68
CA THR A 203 8.38 10.42 8.50
C THR A 203 8.78 11.02 9.84
N GLU A 204 10.02 11.50 9.90
CA GLU A 204 10.61 12.21 11.04
C GLU A 204 10.92 13.64 10.63
N ALA A 205 10.60 14.60 11.52
CA ALA A 205 10.83 16.02 11.29
C ALA A 205 12.27 16.33 10.87
N GLY A 206 12.43 17.18 9.86
CA GLY A 206 13.72 17.58 9.32
C GLY A 206 14.37 16.59 8.35
N LYS A 207 13.86 15.37 8.22
CA LYS A 207 14.41 14.39 7.26
C LYS A 207 13.82 14.58 5.86
N THR A 208 14.63 14.28 4.85
CA THR A 208 14.22 14.25 3.45
C THR A 208 14.15 12.81 2.96
N TYR A 209 13.06 12.47 2.30
CA TYR A 209 12.78 11.15 1.75
C TYR A 209 12.84 11.20 0.23
N ALA A 210 13.68 10.36 -0.36
CA ALA A 210 13.70 10.12 -1.80
C ALA A 210 12.71 8.98 -2.10
N ILE A 211 11.69 9.27 -2.90
CA ILE A 211 10.64 8.31 -3.23
C ILE A 211 10.64 8.07 -4.74
N ASN A 212 10.89 6.83 -5.14
CA ASN A 212 10.92 6.43 -6.54
C ASN A 212 9.73 5.51 -6.82
N PHE A 213 8.90 5.90 -7.77
CA PHE A 213 7.76 5.11 -8.26
C PHE A 213 8.13 4.45 -9.59
N THR A 214 7.77 3.17 -9.72
CA THR A 214 7.85 2.45 -10.99
C THR A 214 6.46 2.19 -11.52
N MET A 215 6.22 2.50 -12.78
CA MET A 215 4.92 2.44 -13.43
C MET A 215 5.02 1.72 -14.76
N SER A 216 3.94 1.05 -15.15
CA SER A 216 3.73 0.50 -16.50
C SER A 216 3.03 1.48 -17.44
N VAL A 217 2.87 2.72 -17.04
CA VAL A 217 2.14 3.81 -17.72
C VAL A 217 2.98 5.08 -17.70
N PRO A 218 2.75 6.03 -18.61
CA PRO A 218 3.60 7.21 -18.75
C PRO A 218 3.51 8.19 -17.58
N PHE A 219 2.40 8.22 -16.86
CA PHE A 219 2.20 9.07 -15.69
C PHE A 219 1.11 8.52 -14.76
N PHE A 220 1.04 9.05 -13.55
CA PHE A 220 -0.06 8.84 -12.62
C PHE A 220 -0.44 10.13 -11.90
N ILE A 221 -1.63 10.14 -11.32
CA ILE A 221 -2.15 11.25 -10.54
C ILE A 221 -2.10 10.86 -9.07
N ALA A 222 -1.50 11.71 -8.26
CA ALA A 222 -1.34 11.49 -6.83
C ALA A 222 -1.90 12.65 -6.01
N THR A 223 -2.46 12.32 -4.87
CA THR A 223 -2.74 13.25 -3.78
C THR A 223 -1.96 12.82 -2.55
N SER A 224 -1.37 13.77 -1.84
CA SER A 224 -0.54 13.48 -0.68
C SER A 224 -1.04 14.23 0.54
N GLU A 225 -1.04 13.55 1.67
CA GLU A 225 -1.36 14.15 2.97
C GLU A 225 -0.40 13.63 4.03
N LEU A 226 -0.16 14.43 5.06
CA LEU A 226 0.56 14.01 6.25
C LEU A 226 -0.47 13.74 7.36
N VAL A 227 -0.55 12.48 7.76
CA VAL A 227 -1.43 12.03 8.83
C VAL A 227 -0.64 11.99 10.12
N GLU A 228 -1.16 12.60 11.16
CA GLU A 228 -0.60 12.46 12.49
C GLU A 228 -0.87 11.03 12.98
N VAL A 229 0.19 10.29 13.24
CA VAL A 229 0.11 8.93 13.75
C VAL A 229 0.82 8.85 15.10
N LYS A 230 0.22 8.12 16.01
CA LYS A 230 0.80 7.90 17.33
C LYS A 230 1.82 6.77 17.24
N GLU A 231 3.03 7.02 17.69
CA GLU A 231 4.05 5.98 17.83
C GLU A 231 3.54 4.81 18.68
N GLY A 232 3.81 3.58 18.27
CA GLY A 232 3.27 2.39 18.90
C GLY A 232 1.84 2.04 18.45
N SER A 233 1.25 2.80 17.51
CA SER A 233 -0.02 2.44 16.86
C SER A 233 0.21 1.40 15.76
N ILE A 234 -0.89 0.84 15.23
CA ILE A 234 -0.83 -0.11 14.12
C ILE A 234 -0.21 0.50 12.84
N ASP A 235 -0.39 1.79 12.63
CA ASP A 235 0.14 2.51 11.46
C ASP A 235 1.59 2.99 11.66
N MET A 236 2.05 3.10 12.91
CA MET A 236 3.42 3.46 13.28
C MET A 236 3.91 2.58 14.44
N PRO A 237 4.13 1.28 14.21
CA PRO A 237 4.56 0.36 15.25
C PRO A 237 5.99 0.68 15.73
N TYR A 238 6.24 0.42 16.99
CA TYR A 238 7.61 0.41 17.52
C TYR A 238 8.44 -0.68 16.83
N THR A 239 9.74 -0.50 16.79
CA THR A 239 10.67 -1.59 16.45
C THR A 239 11.06 -2.33 17.73
N LEU A 240 10.79 -3.63 17.80
CA LEU A 240 11.18 -4.45 18.93
C LEU A 240 12.70 -4.62 18.96
N LYS A 241 13.31 -4.29 20.08
CA LYS A 241 14.75 -4.43 20.33
C LYS A 241 15.02 -5.78 20.96
N GLU A 242 15.85 -6.58 20.31
CA GLU A 242 16.41 -7.82 20.88
C GLU A 242 17.50 -7.46 21.89
N ASP A 243 17.53 -8.14 23.01
CA ASP A 243 18.48 -7.91 24.13
C ASP A 243 18.44 -6.49 24.72
N GLY A 244 17.36 -5.76 24.53
CA GLY A 244 17.17 -4.41 25.02
C GLY A 244 15.81 -4.19 25.69
N ASP A 245 15.67 -3.02 26.30
CA ASP A 245 14.42 -2.59 26.91
C ASP A 245 13.43 -2.10 25.84
N ASN A 246 12.24 -2.64 25.88
CA ASN A 246 11.11 -2.22 25.08
C ASN A 246 10.04 -1.65 26.01
N THR A 247 9.69 -0.38 25.82
CA THR A 247 8.82 0.34 26.73
C THR A 247 7.47 0.64 26.08
N ILE A 248 6.38 0.43 26.81
CA ILE A 248 5.04 0.87 26.45
C ILE A 248 4.53 1.91 27.47
N PRO A 249 3.69 2.86 27.02
CA PRO A 249 3.14 3.88 27.90
C PRO A 249 2.34 3.33 29.09
N ALA A 250 2.21 4.15 30.13
CA ALA A 250 1.41 3.83 31.31
C ALA A 250 -0.08 3.61 31.02
N ALA A 251 -0.61 4.23 29.97
CA ALA A 251 -2.03 4.15 29.61
C ALA A 251 -2.43 2.74 29.16
N ALA A 252 -3.69 2.36 29.39
CA ALA A 252 -4.29 1.18 28.80
C ALA A 252 -4.42 1.38 27.28
N GLY A 253 -4.29 0.30 26.52
CA GLY A 253 -4.40 0.32 25.06
C GLY A 253 -3.66 -0.81 24.37
N LYS A 254 -3.73 -0.82 23.05
CA LYS A 254 -2.95 -1.74 22.22
C LYS A 254 -1.71 -1.04 21.71
N TYR A 255 -0.57 -1.67 21.93
CA TYR A 255 0.73 -1.22 21.46
C TYR A 255 1.28 -2.21 20.47
N PHE A 256 1.77 -1.71 19.34
CA PHE A 256 2.14 -2.50 18.19
C PHE A 256 3.66 -2.41 17.98
N PHE A 257 4.27 -3.57 17.69
CA PHE A 257 5.70 -3.68 17.42
C PHE A 257 5.93 -4.48 16.15
N THR A 258 6.99 -4.14 15.44
CA THR A 258 7.56 -4.96 14.38
C THR A 258 8.88 -5.57 14.85
N TYR A 259 9.14 -6.80 14.43
CA TYR A 259 10.37 -7.50 14.74
C TYR A 259 10.89 -8.24 13.51
N LYS A 260 12.15 -8.01 13.16
CA LYS A 260 12.85 -8.73 12.10
C LYS A 260 13.93 -9.61 12.75
N PRO A 261 13.69 -10.92 12.89
CA PRO A 261 14.64 -11.81 13.53
C PRO A 261 15.90 -11.97 12.69
N THR A 262 17.04 -12.10 13.34
CA THR A 262 18.34 -12.36 12.70
C THR A 262 18.58 -13.85 12.50
N LYS A 263 17.93 -14.71 13.31
CA LYS A 263 18.04 -16.17 13.28
C LYS A 263 16.69 -16.84 13.53
N LYS A 264 16.62 -18.15 13.33
CA LYS A 264 15.52 -19.00 13.78
C LYS A 264 15.73 -19.36 15.25
N GLY A 265 14.64 -19.67 15.97
CA GLY A 265 14.71 -20.05 17.38
C GLY A 265 13.41 -19.77 18.11
N PHE A 266 13.48 -19.57 19.41
CA PHE A 266 12.33 -19.13 20.20
C PHE A 266 12.49 -17.67 20.62
N LEU A 267 11.49 -16.86 20.32
CA LEU A 267 11.37 -15.50 20.82
C LEU A 267 10.74 -15.54 22.20
N ASN A 268 11.50 -15.14 23.21
CA ASN A 268 11.03 -14.96 24.57
C ASN A 268 10.78 -13.48 24.84
N ILE A 269 9.55 -13.17 25.27
CA ILE A 269 9.17 -11.84 25.72
C ILE A 269 8.78 -11.95 27.19
N THR A 270 9.46 -11.22 28.06
CA THR A 270 9.25 -11.25 29.51
C THR A 270 9.14 -9.84 30.06
N SER A 271 8.25 -9.65 31.01
CA SER A 271 8.08 -8.40 31.72
C SER A 271 7.81 -8.67 33.19
N ASP A 272 8.44 -7.88 34.06
CA ASP A 272 8.19 -7.89 35.50
C ASP A 272 6.94 -7.07 35.86
N ALA A 273 6.32 -6.40 34.89
CA ALA A 273 5.14 -5.58 35.12
C ALA A 273 3.95 -6.45 35.49
N GLN A 274 3.33 -6.12 36.60
CA GLN A 274 2.08 -6.76 37.05
C GLN A 274 0.88 -6.16 36.29
N ASN A 275 0.59 -6.72 35.15
CA ASN A 275 -0.61 -6.39 34.39
C ASN A 275 -1.47 -7.66 34.26
N THR A 276 -2.37 -7.84 35.20
CA THR A 276 -3.16 -9.07 35.37
C THR A 276 -4.07 -9.40 34.19
N ASP A 277 -4.38 -8.42 33.33
CA ASP A 277 -5.33 -8.56 32.23
C ASP A 277 -4.71 -8.36 30.84
N GLY A 278 -3.38 -8.21 30.77
CA GLY A 278 -2.69 -7.97 29.51
C GLY A 278 -2.43 -9.22 28.68
N GLN A 279 -2.27 -9.03 27.40
CA GLN A 279 -2.07 -10.12 26.45
C GLN A 279 -1.04 -9.72 25.40
N ILE A 280 -0.12 -10.65 25.04
CA ILE A 280 0.79 -10.49 23.91
C ILE A 280 0.39 -11.48 22.80
N SER A 281 0.24 -10.96 21.59
CA SER A 281 -0.04 -11.75 20.40
C SER A 281 1.04 -11.54 19.35
N ILE A 282 1.49 -12.60 18.69
CA ILE A 282 2.52 -12.56 17.65
C ILE A 282 1.91 -13.03 16.34
N TYR A 283 2.13 -12.26 15.28
CA TYR A 283 1.64 -12.52 13.92
C TYR A 283 2.81 -12.55 12.94
N ARG A 284 2.65 -13.26 11.84
CA ARG A 284 3.59 -13.29 10.73
C ARG A 284 3.04 -12.46 9.56
N ASN A 285 3.88 -11.66 8.91
CA ASN A 285 3.60 -10.84 7.74
C ASN A 285 2.73 -9.60 7.95
N LYS A 286 1.70 -9.63 8.80
CA LYS A 286 0.84 -8.48 9.10
C LYS A 286 0.09 -8.68 10.42
N PHE A 287 -0.38 -7.60 11.02
CA PHE A 287 -1.23 -7.65 12.20
C PHE A 287 -2.56 -8.37 11.91
N ASN A 288 -3.01 -9.18 12.86
CA ASN A 288 -4.25 -9.96 12.77
C ASN A 288 -4.32 -10.94 11.57
N ALA A 289 -3.16 -11.44 11.12
CA ALA A 289 -3.14 -12.48 10.11
C ALA A 289 -3.67 -13.80 10.66
N THR A 290 -4.46 -14.51 9.85
CA THR A 290 -5.02 -15.83 10.23
C THR A 290 -3.95 -16.92 10.34
N ASP A 291 -2.80 -16.73 9.70
CA ASP A 291 -1.63 -17.59 9.71
C ASP A 291 -0.59 -17.17 10.77
N GLY A 292 -1.01 -16.38 11.76
CA GLY A 292 -0.15 -15.88 12.82
C GLY A 292 0.27 -16.97 13.81
N ILE A 293 1.40 -16.75 14.44
CA ILE A 293 1.78 -17.48 15.64
C ILE A 293 0.99 -16.86 16.80
N ASN A 294 -0.10 -17.50 17.20
CA ASN A 294 -0.85 -17.08 18.36
C ASN A 294 -0.11 -17.52 19.63
N ALA A 295 0.90 -16.75 20.02
CA ALA A 295 1.48 -16.90 21.34
C ALA A 295 0.75 -15.92 22.27
N VAL A 296 0.00 -16.46 23.19
CA VAL A 296 -0.64 -15.70 24.26
C VAL A 296 0.00 -16.14 25.56
N GLY A 297 0.63 -15.20 26.26
CA GLY A 297 1.28 -15.53 27.51
C GLY A 297 0.97 -14.51 28.58
N GLN A 298 0.45 -15.03 29.68
CA GLN A 298 0.37 -14.31 30.94
C GLN A 298 0.78 -15.31 32.02
N SER A 299 1.67 -14.93 32.90
CA SER A 299 2.02 -15.75 34.06
C SER A 299 0.99 -15.55 35.17
N ALA A 300 0.99 -16.50 36.12
CA ALA A 300 0.05 -16.48 37.25
C ALA A 300 0.20 -15.28 38.18
N ASP A 301 1.37 -14.60 38.17
CA ASP A 301 1.66 -13.39 38.94
C ASP A 301 1.30 -12.10 38.17
N GLY A 302 0.74 -12.21 36.95
CA GLY A 302 0.35 -11.08 36.13
C GLY A 302 1.47 -10.51 35.26
N SER A 303 2.69 -11.09 35.30
CA SER A 303 3.76 -10.73 34.39
C SER A 303 3.51 -11.31 33.00
N TYR A 304 4.06 -10.68 31.96
CA TYR A 304 4.07 -11.27 30.62
C TYR A 304 5.19 -12.29 30.49
N SER A 305 4.84 -13.48 30.00
CA SER A 305 5.83 -14.51 29.64
C SER A 305 5.35 -15.21 28.38
N VAL A 306 5.98 -14.88 27.27
CA VAL A 306 5.65 -15.46 25.97
C VAL A 306 6.89 -16.12 25.41
N ARG A 307 6.77 -17.38 25.00
CA ARG A 307 7.78 -18.12 24.25
C ARG A 307 7.16 -18.57 22.95
N ALA A 308 7.59 -18.03 21.83
CA ALA A 308 7.05 -18.30 20.51
C ALA A 308 8.11 -18.79 19.54
N GLU A 309 7.80 -19.83 18.78
CA GLU A 309 8.70 -20.33 17.75
C GLU A 309 8.78 -19.37 16.57
N ILE A 310 10.00 -18.99 16.20
CA ILE A 310 10.36 -18.22 15.02
C ILE A 310 10.99 -19.17 14.00
N ALA A 311 10.15 -19.87 13.26
CA ALA A 311 10.58 -20.89 12.30
C ALA A 311 11.30 -20.30 11.07
N SER A 312 11.25 -19.00 10.85
CA SER A 312 11.87 -18.33 9.71
C SER A 312 12.33 -16.93 10.06
N ASN A 313 13.57 -16.61 9.72
CA ASN A 313 14.12 -15.25 9.79
C ASN A 313 13.87 -14.42 8.51
N TYR A 314 13.18 -14.99 7.53
CA TYR A 314 12.82 -14.30 6.30
C TYR A 314 11.67 -13.30 6.50
N TYR A 315 10.72 -13.60 7.39
CA TYR A 315 9.53 -12.81 7.62
C TYR A 315 9.76 -11.68 8.64
N THR A 316 8.94 -10.63 8.55
CA THR A 316 8.74 -9.67 9.63
C THR A 316 7.62 -10.19 10.52
N TYR A 317 7.84 -10.17 11.81
CA TYR A 317 6.84 -10.52 12.82
C TYR A 317 6.24 -9.26 13.40
N TYR A 318 4.97 -9.34 13.74
CA TYR A 318 4.16 -8.25 14.24
C TYR A 318 3.63 -8.64 15.62
N ILE A 319 3.95 -7.84 16.63
CA ILE A 319 3.63 -8.14 18.02
C ILE A 319 2.65 -7.09 18.52
N VAL A 320 1.56 -7.55 19.14
CA VAL A 320 0.56 -6.68 19.76
C VAL A 320 0.58 -6.92 21.26
N VAL A 321 0.87 -5.88 22.02
CA VAL A 321 0.73 -5.86 23.47
C VAL A 321 -0.59 -5.20 23.79
N ASP A 322 -1.58 -5.98 24.24
CA ASP A 322 -2.91 -5.49 24.63
C ASP A 322 -2.94 -5.25 26.14
N LYS A 323 -2.66 -4.02 26.55
CA LYS A 323 -2.65 -3.58 27.93
C LYS A 323 -4.06 -3.16 28.35
N LYS A 324 -4.72 -3.96 29.17
CA LYS A 324 -6.11 -3.71 29.58
C LYS A 324 -6.27 -2.64 30.63
N THR A 325 -5.29 -2.52 31.53
CA THR A 325 -5.34 -1.61 32.68
C THR A 325 -4.19 -0.62 32.62
N ALA A 326 -4.46 0.64 32.91
CA ALA A 326 -3.40 1.66 33.05
C ALA A 326 -2.57 1.39 34.31
N THR A 327 -1.27 1.62 34.20
CA THR A 327 -0.31 1.51 35.31
C THR A 327 0.16 2.90 35.75
N ALA A 328 0.78 2.99 36.92
CA ALA A 328 1.32 4.28 37.42
C ALA A 328 2.47 4.79 36.53
N ASN A 329 3.28 3.88 35.96
CA ASN A 329 4.45 4.19 35.16
C ASN A 329 4.38 3.44 33.83
N ALA A 330 5.20 3.86 32.86
CA ALA A 330 5.47 3.09 31.67
C ALA A 330 6.01 1.69 32.04
N GLU A 331 5.62 0.70 31.27
CA GLU A 331 6.06 -0.70 31.48
C GLU A 331 7.18 -1.03 30.52
N THR A 332 8.16 -1.78 31.00
CA THR A 332 9.29 -2.25 30.21
C THR A 332 9.24 -3.77 30.12
N PHE A 333 9.47 -4.30 28.96
CA PHE A 333 9.63 -5.73 28.73
C PHE A 333 10.91 -6.02 27.95
N LYS A 334 11.44 -7.22 28.14
CA LYS A 334 12.63 -7.73 27.47
C LYS A 334 12.25 -8.71 26.39
N CYS A 335 13.07 -8.77 25.36
CA CYS A 335 12.92 -9.66 24.24
C CYS A 335 14.26 -10.33 23.95
N GLN A 336 14.27 -11.66 23.88
CA GLN A 336 15.47 -12.43 23.60
C GLN A 336 15.18 -13.57 22.62
N MET A 337 16.11 -13.83 21.72
CA MET A 337 16.07 -15.01 20.85
C MET A 337 16.91 -16.13 21.44
N GLU A 338 16.26 -17.24 21.76
CA GLU A 338 16.92 -18.47 22.17
C GLU A 338 17.11 -19.40 20.98
N ASP A 339 18.27 -20.07 20.94
CA ASP A 339 18.51 -21.13 19.96
C ASP A 339 17.67 -22.36 20.29
N TYR A 340 17.31 -23.13 19.27
CA TYR A 340 16.67 -24.41 19.45
C TYR A 340 17.53 -25.33 20.30
N GLN A 341 16.95 -25.90 21.31
CA GLN A 341 17.61 -26.93 22.08
C GLN A 341 17.51 -28.29 21.37
N PRO A 342 18.43 -29.24 21.66
CA PRO A 342 18.37 -30.58 21.12
C PRO A 342 16.99 -31.21 21.34
N GLY A 343 16.37 -31.71 20.29
CA GLY A 343 15.07 -32.35 20.32
C GLY A 343 13.85 -31.41 20.20
N GLU A 344 14.00 -30.08 20.18
CA GLU A 344 12.87 -29.16 20.07
C GLU A 344 12.32 -29.05 18.66
N THR A 345 13.10 -29.38 17.64
CA THR A 345 12.66 -29.41 16.22
C THR A 345 13.19 -30.67 15.52
N ALA A 346 12.65 -30.95 14.34
CA ALA A 346 13.14 -32.06 13.51
C ALA A 346 14.62 -31.86 13.12
N ASP A 347 15.04 -30.61 12.88
CA ASP A 347 16.44 -30.28 12.52
C ASP A 347 17.43 -30.44 13.71
N THR A 348 16.90 -30.34 14.92
CA THR A 348 17.68 -30.55 16.17
C THR A 348 17.39 -31.89 16.86
N ALA A 349 16.78 -32.82 16.12
CA ALA A 349 16.37 -34.12 16.63
C ALA A 349 17.52 -34.85 17.32
N ILE A 350 17.28 -35.39 18.52
CA ILE A 350 18.27 -36.12 19.30
C ILE A 350 18.55 -37.47 18.62
N PRO A 351 19.77 -37.78 18.25
CA PRO A 351 20.09 -39.08 17.66
C PRO A 351 19.97 -40.21 18.68
N ILE A 352 19.21 -41.24 18.30
CA ILE A 352 19.11 -42.47 19.09
C ILE A 352 19.92 -43.57 18.38
N GLU A 353 20.81 -44.20 19.09
CA GLU A 353 21.46 -45.40 18.60
C GLU A 353 20.56 -46.60 18.80
N VAL A 354 20.30 -47.33 17.72
CA VAL A 354 19.51 -48.57 17.77
C VAL A 354 20.43 -49.69 18.24
N THR A 355 20.15 -50.22 19.42
CA THR A 355 20.86 -51.37 20.00
C THR A 355 19.84 -52.49 20.24
N ASP A 356 20.33 -53.74 20.35
CA ASP A 356 19.48 -54.91 20.60
C ASP A 356 18.88 -54.95 22.03
N VAL A 357 19.27 -54.00 22.88
CA VAL A 357 18.77 -53.85 24.26
C VAL A 357 18.38 -52.40 24.50
N ALA A 358 17.25 -52.14 25.14
CA ALA A 358 16.81 -50.80 25.52
C ALA A 358 17.87 -50.15 26.48
N THR A 359 18.66 -49.24 25.98
CA THR A 359 19.81 -48.72 26.71
C THR A 359 19.74 -47.26 27.11
N LYS A 360 18.73 -46.51 26.63
CA LYS A 360 18.67 -45.08 26.88
C LYS A 360 17.39 -44.69 27.60
N LYS A 361 17.53 -44.08 28.77
CA LYS A 361 16.44 -43.38 29.45
C LYS A 361 16.63 -41.89 29.30
N GLU A 362 15.75 -41.25 28.59
CA GLU A 362 15.69 -39.80 28.50
C GLU A 362 14.60 -39.26 29.45
N LEU A 363 14.95 -38.25 30.23
CA LEU A 363 14.01 -37.56 31.08
C LEU A 363 13.42 -36.38 30.29
N LEU A 364 12.15 -36.45 29.93
CA LEU A 364 11.46 -35.33 29.32
C LEU A 364 11.26 -34.22 30.35
N LYS A 365 11.92 -33.08 30.16
CA LYS A 365 11.98 -31.99 31.14
C LYS A 365 10.73 -31.14 31.23
N ALA A 366 9.88 -31.17 30.21
CA ALA A 366 8.69 -30.31 30.12
C ALA A 366 7.59 -30.97 29.28
N LYS A 367 6.39 -30.45 29.40
CA LYS A 367 5.27 -30.78 28.54
C LYS A 367 5.53 -30.22 27.14
N GLY A 368 5.58 -31.05 26.11
CA GLY A 368 5.86 -30.61 24.74
C GLY A 368 6.12 -31.77 23.78
N THR A 369 6.42 -31.44 22.53
CA THR A 369 6.83 -32.38 21.50
C THR A 369 8.36 -32.42 21.42
N PHE A 370 8.93 -33.63 21.41
CA PHE A 370 10.35 -33.83 21.28
C PHE A 370 10.63 -34.70 20.07
N TYR A 371 11.69 -34.34 19.33
CA TYR A 371 12.12 -35.02 18.12
C TYR A 371 13.36 -35.87 18.37
N TYR A 372 13.27 -37.10 17.91
CA TYR A 372 14.39 -38.03 17.91
C TYR A 372 14.66 -38.51 16.49
N SER A 373 15.90 -38.70 16.14
CA SER A 373 16.32 -39.26 14.86
C SER A 373 16.94 -40.63 15.04
N ILE A 374 16.57 -41.56 14.18
CA ILE A 374 17.09 -42.94 14.21
C ILE A 374 17.68 -43.23 12.82
N LYS A 375 18.91 -43.65 12.78
CA LYS A 375 19.55 -44.11 11.55
C LYS A 375 19.40 -45.62 11.46
N ILE A 376 18.55 -46.07 10.52
CA ILE A 376 18.38 -47.51 10.24
C ILE A 376 19.42 -47.89 9.16
N PRO A 377 20.29 -48.89 9.42
CA PRO A 377 21.24 -49.37 8.41
C PRO A 377 20.48 -49.93 7.18
N ALA A 378 21.03 -49.74 6.00
CA ALA A 378 20.50 -50.32 4.79
C ALA A 378 20.40 -51.84 4.85
N ASN A 379 19.38 -52.43 4.26
CA ASN A 379 19.11 -53.88 4.24
C ASN A 379 18.89 -54.53 5.62
N THR A 380 18.29 -53.81 6.54
CA THR A 380 17.96 -54.32 7.89
C THR A 380 16.46 -54.30 8.08
N ASP A 381 15.84 -55.47 8.19
CA ASP A 381 14.41 -55.61 8.59
C ASP A 381 14.38 -55.74 10.11
N LYS A 382 14.14 -54.66 10.83
CA LYS A 382 13.99 -54.63 12.29
C LYS A 382 12.70 -53.96 12.72
N LEU A 383 12.09 -54.49 13.77
CA LEU A 383 10.99 -53.82 14.43
C LEU A 383 11.55 -52.85 15.46
N LEU A 384 11.22 -51.55 15.33
CA LEU A 384 11.52 -50.59 16.36
C LEU A 384 10.43 -50.62 17.43
N VAL A 385 10.85 -50.93 18.67
CA VAL A 385 9.98 -50.85 19.84
C VAL A 385 10.36 -49.65 20.68
N VAL A 386 9.39 -48.73 20.90
CA VAL A 386 9.57 -47.58 21.78
C VAL A 386 8.70 -47.85 23.02
N GLU A 387 9.37 -47.92 24.17
CA GLU A 387 8.68 -48.06 25.45
C GLU A 387 8.76 -46.74 26.23
N SER A 388 7.63 -46.31 26.77
CA SER A 388 7.59 -45.13 27.65
C SER A 388 7.10 -45.56 29.03
N ALA A 389 7.75 -45.02 30.07
CA ALA A 389 7.35 -45.21 31.46
C ALA A 389 6.09 -44.37 31.86
N THR A 390 5.69 -43.47 30.98
CA THR A 390 4.49 -42.60 31.14
C THR A 390 3.68 -42.61 29.85
N ASP A 391 2.39 -42.32 29.93
CA ASP A 391 1.55 -42.21 28.76
C ASP A 391 2.08 -41.09 27.84
N LEU A 392 2.48 -41.47 26.62
CA LEU A 392 2.78 -40.57 25.53
C LEU A 392 1.46 -40.30 24.81
N SER A 393 0.82 -39.17 25.07
CA SER A 393 -0.38 -38.72 24.37
C SER A 393 -0.04 -37.79 23.22
#